data_e9b20a310c7089cd7e3ae62bf1c64bdc
#
_entry.id   e9b20a310c7089cd7e3ae62bf1c64bdc
#
_cell.length_a   1.000
_cell.length_b   1.000
_cell.length_c   1.000
_cell.angle_alpha   90.00
_cell.angle_beta   90.00
_cell.angle_gamma   90.00
#
_symmetry.space_group_name_H-M   'P 1'
#
loop_
_entity.id
_entity.type
_entity.pdbx_description
1 polymer ?
#
loop_
_entity_poly.entity_id
_entity_poly.type
_entity_poly.pdbx_seq_one_letter_code
_entity_poly.pdbx_strand_id
1 'polypeptide(L)'
;LPDMYSAELSLFVLDAGIKLLEEQKPDLLYLSLTDFVQHAHAPGTAEANRFYIEMDQRFGRLQELGALVALTADHGMGDKSNESGEPNVIWLQDLLDQKLGLGTCKVICPITDAFVGHHGALGGFVRIYLKQKQDRNKVAEIVQSIAGVEKVWTAENVAKELDQPLDREGDLAVVADKETVIGGSEKDHDLSALKGNRLRTHGSLHEANVPFILSEPLNEIYLKRAAERTLRSREIFEYALNGTVV
;
A
#
# COMPACT_ATOMS: atom_id res chain seq x y z
N LEU A 1 -14.54 -2.65 21.32
CA LEU A 1 -13.57 -2.43 20.26
C LEU A 1 -13.86 -1.09 19.57
N PRO A 2 -12.84 -0.32 19.21
CA PRO A 2 -13.02 0.88 18.38
C PRO A 2 -13.66 0.57 17.02
N ASP A 3 -14.17 1.62 16.36
CA ASP A 3 -14.67 1.51 14.99
C ASP A 3 -13.53 1.12 14.04
N MET A 4 -13.86 0.31 13.03
CA MET A 4 -12.88 -0.18 12.06
C MET A 4 -12.25 0.96 11.24
N TYR A 5 -13.05 1.96 10.91
CA TYR A 5 -12.62 3.15 10.17
C TYR A 5 -12.32 4.30 11.15
N SER A 6 -11.37 4.08 12.06
CA SER A 6 -10.96 5.09 13.04
C SER A 6 -9.48 5.04 13.37
N ALA A 7 -8.93 6.16 13.84
CA ALA A 7 -7.57 6.26 14.36
C ALA A 7 -7.41 5.40 15.63
N GLU A 8 -8.48 5.34 16.43
CA GLU A 8 -8.53 4.65 17.71
C GLU A 8 -8.26 3.16 17.59
N LEU A 9 -8.58 2.53 16.43
CA LEU A 9 -8.31 1.10 16.24
C LEU A 9 -6.80 0.82 16.23
N SER A 10 -6.01 1.61 15.52
CA SER A 10 -4.55 1.48 15.52
C SER A 10 -3.94 1.78 16.89
N LEU A 11 -4.45 2.81 17.57
CA LEU A 11 -4.01 3.16 18.93
C LEU A 11 -4.35 2.05 19.93
N PHE A 12 -5.51 1.44 19.80
CA PHE A 12 -5.93 0.28 20.61
C PHE A 12 -4.97 -0.92 20.45
N VAL A 13 -4.52 -1.20 19.22
CA VAL A 13 -3.54 -2.28 18.97
C VAL A 13 -2.24 -1.99 19.72
N LEU A 14 -1.74 -0.75 19.68
CA LEU A 14 -0.54 -0.35 20.41
C LEU A 14 -0.74 -0.44 21.93
N ASP A 15 -1.88 0.03 22.46
CA ASP A 15 -2.21 -0.06 23.89
C ASP A 15 -2.31 -1.51 24.36
N ALA A 16 -2.89 -2.40 23.54
CA ALA A 16 -2.93 -3.84 23.81
C ALA A 16 -1.52 -4.46 23.80
N GLY A 17 -0.64 -4.04 22.88
CA GLY A 17 0.76 -4.45 22.85
C GLY A 17 1.53 -4.04 24.10
N ILE A 18 1.35 -2.80 24.55
CA ILE A 18 1.95 -2.28 25.80
C ILE A 18 1.50 -3.15 26.99
N LYS A 19 0.21 -3.39 27.11
CA LYS A 19 -0.35 -4.21 28.18
C LYS A 19 0.17 -5.65 28.17
N LEU A 20 0.28 -6.27 26.99
CA LEU A 20 0.85 -7.60 26.83
C LEU A 20 2.31 -7.63 27.27
N LEU A 21 3.09 -6.61 26.92
CA LEU A 21 4.49 -6.50 27.32
C LEU A 21 4.63 -6.33 28.86
N GLU A 22 3.79 -5.53 29.49
CA GLU A 22 3.77 -5.33 30.95
C GLU A 22 3.42 -6.61 31.70
N GLU A 23 2.40 -7.35 31.24
CA GLU A 23 1.84 -8.49 31.98
C GLU A 23 2.49 -9.83 31.63
N GLN A 24 2.87 -10.06 30.35
CA GLN A 24 3.27 -11.38 29.87
C GLN A 24 4.72 -11.42 29.37
N LYS A 25 5.33 -10.27 29.08
CA LYS A 25 6.73 -10.13 28.63
C LYS A 25 7.09 -11.07 27.47
N PRO A 26 6.35 -11.05 26.34
CA PRO A 26 6.67 -11.88 25.19
C PRO A 26 8.03 -11.47 24.60
N ASP A 27 8.76 -12.42 24.03
CA ASP A 27 10.05 -12.16 23.38
C ASP A 27 9.90 -11.36 22.07
N LEU A 28 8.74 -11.49 21.39
CA LEU A 28 8.43 -10.81 20.13
C LEU A 28 6.95 -10.42 20.09
N LEU A 29 6.69 -9.17 19.70
CA LEU A 29 5.36 -8.66 19.38
C LEU A 29 5.34 -8.15 17.94
N TYR A 30 4.37 -8.58 17.16
CA TYR A 30 4.03 -7.99 15.87
C TYR A 30 2.70 -7.26 16.00
N LEU A 31 2.74 -5.93 15.90
CA LEU A 31 1.58 -5.06 16.03
C LEU A 31 1.23 -4.48 14.66
N SER A 32 0.17 -4.99 14.04
CA SER A 32 -0.30 -4.53 12.74
C SER A 32 -1.35 -3.44 12.92
N LEU A 33 -1.12 -2.29 12.31
CA LEU A 33 -1.99 -1.12 12.36
C LEU A 33 -2.79 -0.99 11.07
N THR A 34 -3.91 -0.27 11.11
CA THR A 34 -4.66 0.11 9.91
C THR A 34 -4.12 1.40 9.34
N ASP A 35 -4.28 1.61 8.05
CA ASP A 35 -3.87 2.82 7.33
C ASP A 35 -5.02 3.80 7.08
N PHE A 36 -6.13 3.64 7.81
CA PHE A 36 -7.32 4.49 7.66
C PHE A 36 -6.99 5.98 7.75
N VAL A 37 -6.16 6.39 8.72
CA VAL A 37 -5.80 7.81 8.91
C VAL A 37 -5.07 8.34 7.69
N GLN A 38 -4.18 7.57 7.08
CA GLN A 38 -3.42 7.95 5.90
C GLN A 38 -4.30 8.07 4.65
N HIS A 39 -5.36 7.26 4.55
CA HIS A 39 -6.40 7.43 3.53
C HIS A 39 -7.24 8.68 3.75
N ALA A 40 -7.63 8.96 5.00
CA ALA A 40 -8.54 10.08 5.31
C ALA A 40 -7.83 11.45 5.36
N HIS A 41 -6.57 11.51 5.81
CA HIS A 41 -5.88 12.75 6.14
C HIS A 41 -4.50 12.85 5.50
N ALA A 42 -4.26 13.94 4.78
CA ALA A 42 -2.96 14.21 4.19
C ALA A 42 -1.88 14.50 5.27
N PRO A 43 -0.60 14.18 5.02
CA PRO A 43 0.49 14.58 5.88
C PRO A 43 0.48 16.08 6.17
N GLY A 44 0.69 16.47 7.44
CA GLY A 44 0.70 17.85 7.88
C GLY A 44 -0.67 18.40 8.31
N THR A 45 -1.77 17.68 8.10
CA THR A 45 -3.07 18.04 8.68
C THR A 45 -3.06 17.86 10.20
N ALA A 46 -3.94 18.56 10.90
CA ALA A 46 -4.03 18.48 12.36
C ALA A 46 -4.37 17.07 12.84
N GLU A 47 -5.25 16.38 12.13
CA GLU A 47 -5.68 15.01 12.40
C GLU A 47 -4.54 14.01 12.22
N ALA A 48 -3.83 14.06 11.08
CA ALA A 48 -2.67 13.20 10.83
C ALA A 48 -1.56 13.44 11.85
N ASN A 49 -1.23 14.71 12.13
CA ASN A 49 -0.19 15.05 13.10
C ASN A 49 -0.54 14.56 14.51
N ARG A 50 -1.80 14.73 14.94
CA ARG A 50 -2.26 14.21 16.25
C ARG A 50 -2.11 12.70 16.32
N PHE A 51 -2.54 11.97 15.29
CA PHE A 51 -2.41 10.52 15.24
C PHE A 51 -0.95 10.06 15.37
N TYR A 52 -0.03 10.68 14.61
CA TYR A 52 1.39 10.33 14.69
C TYR A 52 2.02 10.67 16.05
N ILE A 53 1.62 11.78 16.68
CA ILE A 53 2.06 12.12 18.04
C ILE A 53 1.59 11.05 19.04
N GLU A 54 0.35 10.60 18.92
CA GLU A 54 -0.18 9.57 19.82
C GLU A 54 0.44 8.18 19.59
N MET A 55 0.81 7.86 18.36
CA MET A 55 1.62 6.66 18.05
C MET A 55 3.01 6.77 18.67
N ASP A 56 3.69 7.89 18.48
CA ASP A 56 5.04 8.14 19.00
C ASP A 56 5.11 8.01 20.52
N GLN A 57 4.13 8.53 21.24
CA GLN A 57 4.02 8.35 22.70
C GLN A 57 3.95 6.86 23.09
N ARG A 58 3.25 6.04 22.34
CA ARG A 58 3.13 4.60 22.58
C ARG A 58 4.40 3.84 22.23
N PHE A 59 5.09 4.25 21.18
CA PHE A 59 6.42 3.72 20.87
C PHE A 59 7.42 4.06 21.97
N GLY A 60 7.41 5.30 22.47
CA GLY A 60 8.20 5.71 23.64
C GLY A 60 7.88 4.83 24.87
N ARG A 61 6.59 4.54 25.13
CA ARG A 61 6.22 3.66 26.24
C ARG A 61 6.74 2.23 26.08
N LEU A 62 6.71 1.67 24.88
CA LEU A 62 7.29 0.34 24.61
C LEU A 62 8.80 0.34 24.88
N GLN A 63 9.52 1.40 24.49
CA GLN A 63 10.96 1.54 24.78
C GLN A 63 11.23 1.67 26.29
N GLU A 64 10.45 2.42 27.05
CA GLU A 64 10.56 2.51 28.52
C GLU A 64 10.38 1.16 29.20
N LEU A 65 9.60 0.26 28.61
CA LEU A 65 9.40 -1.11 29.09
C LEU A 65 10.53 -2.06 28.66
N GLY A 66 11.55 -1.56 27.95
CA GLY A 66 12.71 -2.31 27.51
C GLY A 66 12.57 -2.99 26.15
N ALA A 67 11.54 -2.67 25.36
CA ALA A 67 11.41 -3.21 24.02
C ALA A 67 12.30 -2.46 23.02
N LEU A 68 12.96 -3.18 22.12
CA LEU A 68 13.44 -2.63 20.87
C LEU A 68 12.24 -2.46 19.94
N VAL A 69 12.01 -1.23 19.47
CA VAL A 69 10.92 -0.91 18.55
C VAL A 69 11.45 -0.81 17.13
N ALA A 70 10.82 -1.56 16.21
CA ALA A 70 11.12 -1.55 14.80
C ALA A 70 9.86 -1.20 14.01
N LEU A 71 9.92 -0.21 13.12
CA LEU A 71 8.78 0.32 12.37
C LEU A 71 9.04 0.23 10.88
N THR A 72 8.05 -0.28 10.16
CA THR A 72 8.00 -0.21 8.70
C THR A 72 6.55 -0.16 8.23
N ALA A 73 6.35 -0.05 6.93
CA ALA A 73 5.03 -0.18 6.30
C ALA A 73 5.14 -1.07 5.05
N ASP A 74 4.01 -1.56 4.59
CA ASP A 74 3.88 -2.34 3.35
C ASP A 74 3.85 -1.43 2.11
N HIS A 75 3.30 -0.22 2.22
CA HIS A 75 3.27 0.80 1.18
C HIS A 75 3.20 2.22 1.78
N GLY A 76 3.48 3.21 0.92
CA GLY A 76 3.20 4.62 1.19
C GLY A 76 1.77 4.99 0.83
N MET A 77 1.48 6.30 0.72
CA MET A 77 0.15 6.82 0.42
C MET A 77 0.25 8.07 -0.48
N GLY A 78 -0.58 8.13 -1.52
CA GLY A 78 -0.64 9.25 -2.46
C GLY A 78 -2.02 9.89 -2.56
N ASP A 79 -2.07 11.18 -2.92
CA ASP A 79 -3.32 11.84 -3.36
C ASP A 79 -3.60 11.41 -4.80
N LYS A 80 -4.82 10.96 -5.07
CA LYS A 80 -5.27 10.44 -6.36
C LYS A 80 -6.52 11.18 -6.86
N SER A 81 -6.61 12.45 -6.52
CA SER A 81 -7.66 13.33 -6.99
C SER A 81 -7.10 14.40 -7.93
N ASN A 82 -7.92 14.82 -8.87
CA ASN A 82 -7.61 15.92 -9.79
C ASN A 82 -7.62 17.30 -9.06
N GLU A 83 -7.36 18.37 -9.80
CA GLU A 83 -7.34 19.73 -9.25
C GLU A 83 -8.67 20.16 -8.64
N SER A 84 -9.81 19.65 -9.15
CA SER A 84 -11.14 19.94 -8.61
C SER A 84 -11.48 19.12 -7.35
N GLY A 85 -10.62 18.17 -6.96
CA GLY A 85 -10.84 17.30 -5.80
C GLY A 85 -11.55 15.99 -6.12
N GLU A 86 -11.99 15.80 -7.37
CA GLU A 86 -12.62 14.54 -7.78
C GLU A 86 -11.60 13.42 -7.97
N PRO A 87 -11.95 12.16 -7.67
CA PRO A 87 -11.08 11.01 -7.91
C PRO A 87 -10.63 10.93 -9.38
N ASN A 88 -9.34 10.75 -9.60
CA ASN A 88 -8.77 10.61 -10.95
C ASN A 88 -8.66 9.12 -11.30
N VAL A 89 -9.72 8.55 -11.86
CA VAL A 89 -9.90 7.10 -12.06
C VAL A 89 -9.90 6.72 -13.54
N ILE A 90 -9.13 5.69 -13.89
CA ILE A 90 -9.24 4.97 -15.17
C ILE A 90 -10.13 3.74 -14.94
N TRP A 91 -11.34 3.72 -15.48
CA TRP A 91 -12.23 2.55 -15.49
C TRP A 91 -11.80 1.59 -16.59
N LEU A 92 -10.72 0.83 -16.31
CA LEU A 92 -9.98 0.09 -17.33
C LEU A 92 -10.80 -1.04 -17.97
N GLN A 93 -11.64 -1.75 -17.21
CA GLN A 93 -12.51 -2.79 -17.77
C GLN A 93 -13.51 -2.19 -18.77
N ASP A 94 -14.15 -1.06 -18.42
CA ASP A 94 -15.13 -0.42 -19.28
C ASP A 94 -14.50 0.07 -20.58
N LEU A 95 -13.29 0.67 -20.50
CA LEU A 95 -12.54 1.12 -21.68
C LEU A 95 -12.14 -0.04 -22.60
N LEU A 96 -11.70 -1.16 -22.02
CA LEU A 96 -11.31 -2.33 -22.81
C LEU A 96 -12.50 -3.04 -23.42
N ASP A 97 -13.62 -3.16 -22.71
CA ASP A 97 -14.86 -3.71 -23.24
C ASP A 97 -15.43 -2.87 -24.40
N GLN A 98 -15.33 -1.54 -24.30
CA GLN A 98 -15.71 -0.63 -25.38
C GLN A 98 -14.82 -0.78 -26.61
N LYS A 99 -13.50 -0.90 -26.44
CA LYS A 99 -12.53 -0.93 -27.55
C LYS A 99 -12.38 -2.30 -28.20
N LEU A 100 -12.53 -3.38 -27.44
CA LEU A 100 -12.20 -4.76 -27.84
C LEU A 100 -13.41 -5.69 -27.88
N GLY A 101 -14.52 -5.28 -27.30
CA GLY A 101 -15.72 -6.11 -27.11
C GLY A 101 -15.71 -6.85 -25.77
N LEU A 102 -16.92 -7.06 -25.24
CA LEU A 102 -17.17 -7.74 -23.96
C LEU A 102 -16.50 -9.11 -23.90
N GLY A 103 -15.85 -9.37 -22.75
CA GLY A 103 -15.26 -10.69 -22.46
C GLY A 103 -13.97 -11.00 -23.23
N THR A 104 -13.35 -10.01 -23.87
CA THR A 104 -12.02 -10.16 -24.49
C THR A 104 -10.93 -10.28 -23.44
N CYS A 105 -11.07 -9.58 -22.33
CA CYS A 105 -10.16 -9.63 -21.19
C CYS A 105 -10.92 -9.43 -19.87
N LYS A 106 -10.22 -9.70 -18.76
CA LYS A 106 -10.68 -9.42 -17.40
C LYS A 106 -9.64 -8.60 -16.67
N VAL A 107 -10.05 -7.43 -16.17
CA VAL A 107 -9.25 -6.61 -15.26
C VAL A 107 -9.49 -7.07 -13.83
N ILE A 108 -8.42 -7.30 -13.08
CA ILE A 108 -8.46 -7.67 -11.66
C ILE A 108 -7.72 -6.61 -10.84
N CYS A 109 -8.46 -5.96 -9.96
CA CYS A 109 -7.89 -5.09 -8.92
C CYS A 109 -7.38 -5.98 -7.77
N PRO A 110 -6.16 -5.76 -7.26
CA PRO A 110 -5.59 -6.62 -6.21
C PRO A 110 -6.26 -6.46 -4.85
N ILE A 111 -6.89 -5.31 -4.58
CA ILE A 111 -7.60 -5.05 -3.33
C ILE A 111 -8.99 -5.68 -3.43
N THR A 112 -9.21 -6.77 -2.69
CA THR A 112 -10.43 -7.60 -2.80
C THR A 112 -11.10 -7.91 -1.46
N ASP A 113 -10.64 -7.30 -0.35
CA ASP A 113 -11.28 -7.49 0.96
C ASP A 113 -12.60 -6.71 1.09
N ALA A 114 -13.33 -6.94 2.18
CA ALA A 114 -14.61 -6.30 2.42
C ALA A 114 -14.49 -4.90 3.07
N PHE A 115 -13.28 -4.47 3.42
CA PHE A 115 -13.02 -3.25 4.20
C PHE A 115 -12.41 -2.14 3.35
N VAL A 116 -13.06 -1.83 2.24
CA VAL A 116 -12.57 -0.90 1.20
C VAL A 116 -13.41 0.37 1.08
N GLY A 117 -14.33 0.61 2.02
CA GLY A 117 -15.28 1.72 1.95
C GLY A 117 -14.60 3.10 1.83
N HIS A 118 -13.41 3.27 2.36
CA HIS A 118 -12.68 4.54 2.38
C HIS A 118 -11.87 4.83 1.10
N HIS A 119 -11.73 3.86 0.18
CA HIS A 119 -11.04 4.05 -1.11
C HIS A 119 -11.68 3.27 -2.28
N GLY A 120 -12.82 2.60 -2.06
CA GLY A 120 -13.58 1.91 -3.11
C GLY A 120 -12.84 0.78 -3.82
N ALA A 121 -11.85 0.13 -3.20
CA ALA A 121 -10.95 -0.86 -3.80
C ALA A 121 -10.09 -0.33 -4.97
N LEU A 122 -9.92 0.99 -5.07
CA LEU A 122 -9.12 1.63 -6.11
C LEU A 122 -7.65 1.73 -5.70
N GLY A 123 -6.75 1.43 -6.62
CA GLY A 123 -5.31 1.54 -6.42
C GLY A 123 -4.56 1.82 -7.71
N GLY A 124 -3.23 1.97 -7.61
CA GLY A 124 -2.37 2.29 -8.76
C GLY A 124 -1.90 1.09 -9.58
N PHE A 125 -2.42 -0.13 -9.32
CA PHE A 125 -1.99 -1.36 -9.97
C PHE A 125 -3.15 -2.30 -10.24
N VAL A 126 -3.21 -2.88 -11.46
CA VAL A 126 -4.17 -3.93 -11.80
C VAL A 126 -3.52 -5.01 -12.69
N ARG A 127 -4.13 -6.19 -12.73
CA ARG A 127 -3.77 -7.27 -13.65
C ARG A 127 -4.83 -7.44 -14.73
N ILE A 128 -4.40 -7.75 -15.96
CA ILE A 128 -5.27 -8.08 -17.08
C ILE A 128 -5.06 -9.55 -17.46
N TYR A 129 -6.15 -10.28 -17.52
CA TYR A 129 -6.21 -11.67 -18.03
C TYR A 129 -6.91 -11.67 -19.39
N LEU A 130 -6.25 -12.24 -20.39
CA LEU A 130 -6.73 -12.27 -21.78
C LEU A 130 -7.42 -13.59 -22.10
N LYS A 131 -8.55 -13.53 -22.80
CA LYS A 131 -9.20 -14.71 -23.35
C LYS A 131 -8.36 -15.36 -24.45
N GLN A 132 -7.71 -14.54 -25.28
CA GLN A 132 -6.83 -14.96 -26.37
C GLN A 132 -5.41 -14.38 -26.13
N LYS A 133 -4.46 -15.25 -25.84
CA LYS A 133 -3.08 -14.82 -25.49
C LYS A 133 -2.34 -14.11 -26.64
N GLN A 134 -2.69 -14.40 -27.90
CA GLN A 134 -2.13 -13.70 -29.05
C GLN A 134 -2.47 -12.21 -29.12
N ASP A 135 -3.49 -11.75 -28.43
CA ASP A 135 -3.90 -10.34 -28.40
C ASP A 135 -3.07 -9.50 -27.44
N ARG A 136 -2.13 -10.10 -26.68
CA ARG A 136 -1.37 -9.43 -25.62
C ARG A 136 -0.70 -8.12 -26.07
N ASN A 137 0.01 -8.13 -27.19
CA ASN A 137 0.70 -6.95 -27.65
C ASN A 137 -0.26 -5.82 -28.06
N LYS A 138 -1.35 -6.16 -28.75
CA LYS A 138 -2.39 -5.21 -29.13
C LYS A 138 -3.04 -4.58 -27.90
N VAL A 139 -3.37 -5.38 -26.90
CA VAL A 139 -3.98 -4.87 -25.65
C VAL A 139 -2.97 -4.01 -24.89
N ALA A 140 -1.70 -4.41 -24.82
CA ALA A 140 -0.66 -3.62 -24.19
C ALA A 140 -0.49 -2.23 -24.84
N GLU A 141 -0.47 -2.14 -26.18
CA GLU A 141 -0.41 -0.88 -26.91
C GLU A 141 -1.61 0.03 -26.63
N ILE A 142 -2.82 -0.53 -26.63
CA ILE A 142 -4.05 0.19 -26.31
C ILE A 142 -3.97 0.76 -24.89
N VAL A 143 -3.60 -0.06 -23.90
CA VAL A 143 -3.52 0.34 -22.50
C VAL A 143 -2.44 1.38 -22.27
N GLN A 144 -1.26 1.19 -22.89
CA GLN A 144 -0.13 2.14 -22.76
C GLN A 144 -0.49 3.53 -23.34
N SER A 145 -1.44 3.62 -24.28
CA SER A 145 -1.89 4.90 -24.86
C SER A 145 -2.88 5.67 -23.98
N ILE A 146 -3.34 5.09 -22.88
CA ILE A 146 -4.32 5.73 -21.97
C ILE A 146 -3.57 6.73 -21.09
N ALA A 147 -4.05 7.97 -21.04
CA ALA A 147 -3.51 8.98 -20.13
C ALA A 147 -3.65 8.52 -18.67
N GLY A 148 -2.60 8.69 -17.86
CA GLY A 148 -2.56 8.21 -16.48
C GLY A 148 -1.98 6.81 -16.31
N VAL A 149 -1.74 6.07 -17.42
CA VAL A 149 -1.00 4.82 -17.39
C VAL A 149 0.50 5.10 -17.52
N GLU A 150 1.27 4.78 -16.50
CA GLU A 150 2.72 4.94 -16.49
C GLU A 150 3.42 3.77 -17.17
N LYS A 151 3.02 2.53 -16.81
CA LYS A 151 3.65 1.31 -17.33
C LYS A 151 2.66 0.21 -17.63
N VAL A 152 2.96 -0.54 -18.68
CA VAL A 152 2.31 -1.82 -18.97
C VAL A 152 3.40 -2.89 -19.03
N TRP A 153 3.31 -3.88 -18.16
CA TRP A 153 4.27 -4.97 -18.06
C TRP A 153 3.65 -6.31 -18.45
N THR A 154 4.46 -7.18 -19.05
CA THR A 154 4.11 -8.60 -19.18
C THR A 154 4.32 -9.31 -17.84
N ALA A 155 3.76 -10.51 -17.69
CA ALA A 155 3.94 -11.33 -16.50
C ALA A 155 5.42 -11.53 -16.14
N GLU A 156 6.26 -11.76 -17.17
CA GLU A 156 7.69 -11.96 -16.99
C GLU A 156 8.40 -10.71 -16.44
N ASN A 157 7.96 -9.53 -16.91
CA ASN A 157 8.50 -8.26 -16.42
C ASN A 157 8.05 -7.98 -14.97
N VAL A 158 6.80 -8.25 -14.63
CA VAL A 158 6.32 -8.12 -13.24
C VAL A 158 7.11 -9.03 -12.31
N ALA A 159 7.27 -10.30 -12.68
CA ALA A 159 8.01 -11.28 -11.88
C ALA A 159 9.44 -10.80 -11.59
N LYS A 160 10.09 -10.22 -12.60
CA LYS A 160 11.46 -9.70 -12.47
C LYS A 160 11.55 -8.39 -11.68
N GLU A 161 10.70 -7.41 -12.02
CA GLU A 161 10.80 -6.05 -11.47
C GLU A 161 10.23 -5.94 -10.04
N LEU A 162 9.18 -6.74 -9.73
CA LEU A 162 8.50 -6.72 -8.45
C LEU A 162 8.79 -7.95 -7.57
N ASP A 163 9.67 -8.85 -8.02
CA ASP A 163 10.02 -10.08 -7.27
C ASP A 163 8.79 -10.95 -6.95
N GLN A 164 7.89 -11.10 -7.95
CA GLN A 164 6.64 -11.83 -7.80
C GLN A 164 6.70 -13.22 -8.47
N PRO A 165 5.95 -14.21 -7.95
CA PRO A 165 5.84 -15.52 -8.58
C PRO A 165 5.19 -15.42 -9.97
N LEU A 166 5.91 -15.84 -11.02
CA LEU A 166 5.45 -15.75 -12.41
C LEU A 166 4.13 -16.50 -12.66
N ASP A 167 3.93 -17.63 -12.00
CA ASP A 167 2.74 -18.48 -12.13
C ASP A 167 1.48 -17.86 -11.53
N ARG A 168 1.61 -16.73 -10.83
CA ARG A 168 0.49 -15.99 -10.21
C ARG A 168 0.18 -14.67 -10.90
N GLU A 169 0.92 -14.33 -11.93
CA GLU A 169 0.72 -13.08 -12.66
C GLU A 169 -0.35 -13.21 -13.74
N GLY A 170 -1.01 -12.07 -14.07
CA GLY A 170 -1.87 -11.94 -15.25
C GLY A 170 -1.06 -11.89 -16.54
N ASP A 171 -1.73 -11.83 -17.68
CA ASP A 171 -1.05 -11.68 -18.98
C ASP A 171 -0.33 -10.33 -19.12
N LEU A 172 -0.94 -9.29 -18.52
CA LEU A 172 -0.39 -7.95 -18.39
C LEU A 172 -0.66 -7.41 -16.98
N ALA A 173 0.24 -6.55 -16.52
CA ALA A 173 0.03 -5.69 -15.37
C ALA A 173 0.11 -4.23 -15.80
N VAL A 174 -0.72 -3.40 -15.20
CA VAL A 174 -0.82 -1.96 -15.49
C VAL A 174 -0.52 -1.18 -14.24
N VAL A 175 0.38 -0.23 -14.34
CA VAL A 175 0.75 0.69 -13.26
C VAL A 175 0.30 2.09 -13.64
N ALA A 176 -0.45 2.74 -12.77
CA ALA A 176 -0.85 4.13 -12.90
C ALA A 176 0.30 5.08 -12.56
N ASP A 177 0.21 6.29 -13.06
CA ASP A 177 1.07 7.39 -12.64
C ASP A 177 0.78 7.82 -11.18
N LYS A 178 1.52 8.82 -10.73
CA LYS A 178 1.46 9.32 -9.35
C LYS A 178 0.06 9.80 -8.93
N GLU A 179 -0.72 10.37 -9.84
CA GLU A 179 -1.96 11.08 -9.54
C GLU A 179 -3.22 10.29 -9.92
N THR A 180 -3.04 9.09 -10.51
CA THR A 180 -4.11 8.29 -11.09
C THR A 180 -4.30 6.98 -10.32
N VAL A 181 -5.52 6.47 -10.31
CA VAL A 181 -5.87 5.11 -9.90
C VAL A 181 -6.55 4.34 -11.03
N ILE A 182 -6.52 3.03 -10.96
CA ILE A 182 -7.16 2.15 -11.93
C ILE A 182 -8.23 1.32 -11.22
N GLY A 183 -9.44 1.36 -11.74
CA GLY A 183 -10.54 0.50 -11.34
C GLY A 183 -10.89 -0.53 -12.43
N GLY A 184 -11.75 -1.46 -12.07
CA GLY A 184 -12.39 -2.37 -13.00
C GLY A 184 -13.48 -1.64 -13.80
N SER A 185 -14.74 -2.00 -13.59
CA SER A 185 -15.90 -1.24 -14.08
C SER A 185 -16.37 -0.25 -13.02
N GLU A 186 -16.79 0.94 -13.44
CA GLU A 186 -17.24 2.00 -12.53
C GLU A 186 -18.33 1.52 -11.54
N LYS A 187 -19.27 0.73 -12.03
CA LYS A 187 -20.37 0.15 -11.24
C LYS A 187 -19.92 -0.80 -10.10
N ASP A 188 -18.70 -1.30 -10.16
CA ASP A 188 -18.16 -2.26 -9.19
C ASP A 188 -17.42 -1.58 -8.02
N HIS A 189 -17.34 -0.22 -8.05
CA HIS A 189 -16.60 0.57 -7.06
C HIS A 189 -17.52 1.60 -6.39
N ASP A 190 -17.71 1.46 -5.09
CA ASP A 190 -18.50 2.43 -4.29
C ASP A 190 -17.59 3.49 -3.67
N LEU A 191 -17.73 4.73 -4.14
CA LEU A 191 -16.99 5.89 -3.63
C LEU A 191 -17.80 6.76 -2.66
N SER A 192 -19.02 6.34 -2.29
CA SER A 192 -19.90 7.10 -1.40
C SER A 192 -19.29 7.40 -0.02
N ALA A 193 -18.39 6.53 0.44
CA ALA A 193 -17.70 6.71 1.72
C ALA A 193 -16.64 7.82 1.72
N LEU A 194 -16.22 8.33 0.56
CA LEU A 194 -15.34 9.51 0.48
C LEU A 194 -16.03 10.78 1.03
N LYS A 195 -17.37 10.87 0.92
CA LYS A 195 -18.17 12.00 1.44
C LYS A 195 -17.64 13.38 1.02
N GLY A 196 -17.11 13.48 -0.22
CA GLY A 196 -16.51 14.70 -0.74
C GLY A 196 -15.06 14.96 -0.33
N ASN A 197 -14.43 14.06 0.39
CA ASN A 197 -12.98 14.10 0.64
C ASN A 197 -12.21 13.66 -0.61
N ARG A 198 -10.96 14.12 -0.71
CA ARG A 198 -10.04 13.68 -1.76
C ARG A 198 -9.74 12.17 -1.62
N LEU A 199 -9.67 11.49 -2.75
CA LEU A 199 -9.23 10.09 -2.77
C LEU A 199 -7.72 10.03 -2.47
N ARG A 200 -7.36 9.34 -1.41
CA ARG A 200 -5.98 8.99 -1.10
C ARG A 200 -5.87 7.47 -1.06
N THR A 201 -4.92 6.94 -1.81
CA THR A 201 -4.69 5.49 -1.88
C THR A 201 -3.26 5.19 -2.38
N HIS A 202 -2.99 3.94 -2.71
CA HIS A 202 -1.66 3.41 -2.97
C HIS A 202 -1.66 2.39 -4.12
N GLY A 203 -0.54 1.69 -4.30
CA GLY A 203 -0.40 0.57 -5.23
C GLY A 203 0.39 0.89 -6.49
N SER A 204 0.73 2.17 -6.76
CA SER A 204 1.67 2.51 -7.82
C SER A 204 3.14 2.41 -7.36
N LEU A 205 4.08 2.63 -8.25
CA LEU A 205 5.51 2.68 -7.90
C LEU A 205 5.86 3.90 -7.03
N HIS A 206 4.99 4.90 -7.01
CA HIS A 206 5.19 6.15 -6.25
C HIS A 206 4.97 5.98 -4.74
N GLU A 207 4.27 4.94 -4.33
CA GLU A 207 4.06 4.58 -2.92
C GLU A 207 5.02 3.48 -2.44
N ALA A 208 6.07 3.15 -3.20
CA ALA A 208 7.04 2.10 -2.84
C ALA A 208 7.98 2.48 -1.69
N ASN A 209 8.19 3.78 -1.44
CA ASN A 209 9.06 4.23 -0.35
C ASN A 209 8.29 4.25 0.97
N VAL A 210 8.82 3.51 1.95
CA VAL A 210 8.24 3.36 3.28
C VAL A 210 9.28 3.64 4.37
N PRO A 211 8.87 3.97 5.60
CA PRO A 211 9.80 4.12 6.72
C PRO A 211 10.50 2.80 7.04
N PHE A 212 11.74 2.90 7.51
CA PHE A 212 12.53 1.80 8.07
C PHE A 212 13.26 2.34 9.29
N ILE A 213 12.64 2.20 10.45
CA ILE A 213 13.05 2.85 11.69
C ILE A 213 13.32 1.81 12.76
N LEU A 214 14.42 1.96 13.47
CA LEU A 214 14.79 1.17 14.64
C LEU A 214 15.02 2.11 15.80
N SER A 215 14.58 1.75 16.99
CA SER A 215 14.79 2.54 18.21
C SER A 215 16.25 2.47 18.72
N GLU A 216 17.00 1.49 18.26
CA GLU A 216 18.40 1.28 18.65
C GLU A 216 19.34 1.46 17.44
N PRO A 217 20.59 1.92 17.67
CA PRO A 217 21.56 2.09 16.60
C PRO A 217 21.99 0.74 16.02
N LEU A 218 22.32 0.75 14.71
CA LEU A 218 22.86 -0.41 14.04
C LEU A 218 24.32 -0.66 14.43
N ASN A 219 24.70 -1.94 14.52
CA ASN A 219 26.11 -2.34 14.59
C ASN A 219 26.82 -2.08 13.25
N GLU A 220 28.15 -2.09 13.24
CA GLU A 220 28.97 -1.72 12.09
C GLU A 220 28.65 -2.55 10.82
N ILE A 221 28.36 -3.85 10.98
CA ILE A 221 28.05 -4.75 9.86
C ILE A 221 26.77 -4.32 9.18
N TYR A 222 25.70 -4.10 9.94
CA TYR A 222 24.39 -3.73 9.41
C TYR A 222 24.33 -2.28 8.95
N LEU A 223 25.09 -1.38 9.59
CA LEU A 223 25.25 -0.02 9.12
C LEU A 223 25.89 0.01 7.71
N LYS A 224 26.94 -0.77 7.50
CA LYS A 224 27.57 -0.90 6.18
C LYS A 224 26.61 -1.48 5.14
N ARG A 225 25.88 -2.55 5.46
CA ARG A 225 24.87 -3.15 4.56
C ARG A 225 23.76 -2.16 4.20
N ALA A 226 23.30 -1.35 5.15
CA ALA A 226 22.29 -0.33 4.91
C ALA A 226 22.78 0.80 4.00
N ALA A 227 24.08 1.13 4.04
CA ALA A 227 24.69 2.14 3.17
C ALA A 227 24.93 1.66 1.73
N GLU A 228 25.03 0.35 1.50
CA GLU A 228 25.36 -0.24 0.19
C GLU A 228 24.14 -0.35 -0.75
N ARG A 229 22.93 -0.40 -0.21
CA ARG A 229 21.70 -0.58 -1.00
C ARG A 229 20.44 -0.09 -0.29
N THR A 230 19.40 0.12 -1.04
CA THR A 230 18.05 0.36 -0.47
C THR A 230 17.55 -0.89 0.23
N LEU A 231 17.11 -0.73 1.47
CA LEU A 231 16.50 -1.80 2.26
C LEU A 231 15.05 -2.05 1.82
N ARG A 232 14.59 -3.27 1.97
CA ARG A 232 13.19 -3.64 1.77
C ARG A 232 12.47 -3.75 3.12
N SER A 233 11.20 -3.38 3.19
CA SER A 233 10.40 -3.43 4.42
C SER A 233 10.49 -4.79 5.14
N ARG A 234 10.47 -5.90 4.41
CA ARG A 234 10.59 -7.25 4.96
C ARG A 234 11.90 -7.53 5.72
N GLU A 235 12.95 -6.74 5.48
CA GLU A 235 14.24 -6.91 6.16
C GLU A 235 14.26 -6.33 7.57
N ILE A 236 13.19 -5.63 7.98
CA ILE A 236 13.10 -5.01 9.30
C ILE A 236 13.30 -6.02 10.43
N PHE A 237 12.82 -7.25 10.28
CA PHE A 237 12.99 -8.32 11.25
C PHE A 237 14.46 -8.71 11.43
N GLU A 238 15.18 -8.89 10.31
CA GLU A 238 16.61 -9.23 10.36
C GLU A 238 17.43 -8.12 11.02
N TYR A 239 17.13 -6.87 10.65
CA TYR A 239 17.81 -5.71 11.21
C TYR A 239 17.50 -5.49 12.69
N ALA A 240 16.26 -5.70 13.12
CA ALA A 240 15.87 -5.60 14.51
C ALA A 240 16.52 -6.71 15.38
N LEU A 241 16.52 -7.96 14.89
CA LEU A 241 16.97 -9.11 15.68
C LEU A 241 18.51 -9.28 15.71
N ASN A 242 19.22 -8.86 14.66
CA ASN A 242 20.65 -9.14 14.50
C ASN A 242 21.47 -7.87 14.25
N GLY A 243 20.84 -6.76 13.90
CA GLY A 243 21.51 -5.57 13.41
C GLY A 243 21.78 -4.50 14.45
N THR A 244 21.13 -4.55 15.60
CA THR A 244 21.24 -3.51 16.63
C THR A 244 22.39 -3.79 17.61
N VAL A 245 22.83 -2.71 18.25
CA VAL A 245 23.78 -2.76 19.37
C VAL A 245 22.94 -2.79 20.65
N VAL A 246 22.66 -3.98 21.16
CA VAL A 246 21.97 -4.19 22.44
C VAL A 246 22.95 -4.79 23.43
#